data_9d223173ed4ce9b38b96823f5915a886
#
_entry.id   9d223173ed4ce9b38b96823f5915a886
#
_cell.length_a   1.000
_cell.length_b   1.000
_cell.length_c   1.000
_cell.angle_alpha   90.00
_cell.angle_beta   90.00
_cell.angle_gamma   90.00
#
_symmetry.space_group_name_H-M   'P 1'
#
loop_
_entity.id
_entity.type
_entity.pdbx_description
1 polymer ?
#
loop_
_entity_poly.entity_id
_entity_poly.type
_entity_poly.pdbx_seq_one_letter_code
_entity_poly.pdbx_strand_id
1 'polypeptide(L)'
;MKVSIVKYNAGNIFSVINSVKRLGIEPLWTDDPVEIASSDRVIFPGQGHARTAMDYLREHNLDKVIADLKQPVLGICIGQQLLCQHSEEGDTDCIGIFPINVRRFQPTCHEQKVPAMGWNAIHDLKSPLFKGLNENDYVYFVHSYYCELCDYTAATSDYILPYSASLQKDNFFAMQFHPEKSGKVGHKILENFINLNV
;
A
#
# COMPACT_ATOMS: atom_id res chain seq x y z
N MET A 1 -3.25 -17.14 -13.72
CA MET A 1 -2.71 -15.87 -13.19
C MET A 1 -1.86 -16.19 -11.98
N LYS A 2 -0.59 -15.81 -12.00
CA LYS A 2 0.36 -15.92 -10.89
C LYS A 2 0.38 -14.61 -10.10
N VAL A 3 0.04 -14.65 -8.82
CA VAL A 3 0.09 -13.49 -7.93
C VAL A 3 1.14 -13.74 -6.87
N SER A 4 2.14 -12.89 -6.75
CA SER A 4 3.11 -12.96 -5.67
C SER A 4 2.84 -11.89 -4.61
N ILE A 5 3.14 -12.25 -3.37
CA ILE A 5 3.15 -11.36 -2.22
C ILE A 5 4.59 -11.31 -1.75
N VAL A 6 5.18 -10.11 -1.76
CA VAL A 6 6.58 -9.92 -1.40
C VAL A 6 6.79 -10.30 0.07
N LYS A 7 7.69 -11.24 0.31
CA LYS A 7 8.10 -11.67 1.63
C LYS A 7 9.30 -10.83 2.06
N TYR A 8 9.15 -10.14 3.16
CA TYR A 8 10.23 -9.44 3.85
C TYR A 8 9.88 -9.39 5.35
N ASN A 9 10.65 -8.70 6.14
CA ASN A 9 10.40 -8.59 7.59
C ASN A 9 9.18 -7.72 7.91
N ALA A 10 8.03 -8.08 7.32
CA ALA A 10 6.73 -7.45 7.52
C ALA A 10 5.88 -8.29 8.49
N GLY A 11 5.03 -7.63 9.26
CA GLY A 11 4.15 -8.27 10.24
C GLY A 11 3.11 -9.24 9.64
N ASN A 12 1.91 -9.29 10.21
CA ASN A 12 0.89 -10.27 9.88
C ASN A 12 0.42 -10.22 8.41
N ILE A 13 0.99 -11.09 7.58
CA ILE A 13 0.69 -11.25 6.15
C ILE A 13 -0.53 -12.15 5.88
N PHE A 14 -0.93 -12.99 6.85
CA PHE A 14 -1.97 -14.00 6.64
C PHE A 14 -3.32 -13.40 6.23
N SER A 15 -3.64 -12.20 6.72
CA SER A 15 -4.88 -11.50 6.34
C SER A 15 -4.89 -11.15 4.85
N VAL A 16 -3.75 -10.71 4.30
CA VAL A 16 -3.60 -10.40 2.86
C VAL A 16 -3.69 -11.69 2.04
N ILE A 17 -2.96 -12.74 2.43
CA ILE A 17 -3.01 -14.06 1.78
C ILE A 17 -4.46 -14.57 1.73
N ASN A 18 -5.16 -14.57 2.86
CA ASN A 18 -6.54 -15.03 2.94
C ASN A 18 -7.50 -14.19 2.10
N SER A 19 -7.25 -12.89 1.95
CA SER A 19 -8.07 -12.02 1.11
C SER A 19 -7.89 -12.33 -0.38
N VAL A 20 -6.68 -12.62 -0.82
CA VAL A 20 -6.39 -13.07 -2.18
C VAL A 20 -6.99 -14.47 -2.43
N LYS A 21 -6.88 -15.39 -1.47
CA LYS A 21 -7.53 -16.72 -1.56
C LYS A 21 -9.04 -16.65 -1.72
N ARG A 22 -9.71 -15.71 -1.06
CA ARG A 22 -11.16 -15.49 -1.24
C ARG A 22 -11.54 -15.04 -2.65
N LEU A 23 -10.59 -14.53 -3.44
CA LEU A 23 -10.78 -14.23 -4.86
C LEU A 23 -10.50 -15.45 -5.78
N GLY A 24 -10.27 -16.63 -5.19
CA GLY A 24 -10.02 -17.87 -5.93
C GLY A 24 -8.56 -18.03 -6.41
N ILE A 25 -7.63 -17.26 -5.85
CA ILE A 25 -6.21 -17.27 -6.25
C ILE A 25 -5.37 -17.77 -5.07
N GLU A 26 -4.49 -18.73 -5.33
CA GLU A 26 -3.46 -19.13 -4.37
C GLU A 26 -2.22 -18.26 -4.59
N PRO A 27 -1.94 -17.27 -3.69
CA PRO A 27 -0.81 -16.39 -3.89
C PRO A 27 0.50 -17.05 -3.46
N LEU A 28 1.57 -16.72 -4.15
CA LEU A 28 2.91 -17.11 -3.79
C LEU A 28 3.53 -16.08 -2.83
N TRP A 29 3.80 -16.48 -1.60
CA TRP A 29 4.53 -15.66 -0.64
C TRP A 29 6.02 -15.94 -0.73
N THR A 30 6.79 -15.03 -1.33
CA THR A 30 8.18 -15.27 -1.72
C THR A 30 9.05 -14.03 -1.61
N ASP A 31 10.33 -14.24 -1.35
CA ASP A 31 11.42 -13.25 -1.45
C ASP A 31 12.36 -13.56 -2.64
N ASP A 32 12.02 -14.57 -3.46
CA ASP A 32 12.79 -14.88 -4.66
C ASP A 32 12.55 -13.82 -5.76
N PRO A 33 13.59 -13.08 -6.19
CA PRO A 33 13.47 -12.05 -7.22
C PRO A 33 12.92 -12.57 -8.55
N VAL A 34 13.25 -13.80 -8.94
CA VAL A 34 12.80 -14.40 -10.20
C VAL A 34 11.30 -14.71 -10.15
N GLU A 35 10.84 -15.24 -9.02
CA GLU A 35 9.43 -15.51 -8.81
C GLU A 35 8.59 -14.23 -8.78
N ILE A 36 9.08 -13.18 -8.10
CA ILE A 36 8.43 -11.87 -8.04
C ILE A 36 8.35 -11.27 -9.46
N ALA A 37 9.46 -11.22 -10.19
CA ALA A 37 9.53 -10.64 -11.52
C ALA A 37 8.68 -11.39 -12.56
N SER A 38 8.51 -12.71 -12.40
CA SER A 38 7.72 -13.55 -13.33
C SER A 38 6.22 -13.62 -13.00
N SER A 39 5.76 -12.92 -11.98
CA SER A 39 4.35 -12.92 -11.58
C SER A 39 3.53 -11.95 -12.43
N ASP A 40 2.24 -12.27 -12.64
CA ASP A 40 1.31 -11.39 -13.37
C ASP A 40 0.90 -10.17 -12.52
N ARG A 41 0.91 -10.32 -11.19
CA ARG A 41 0.58 -9.27 -10.20
C ARG A 41 1.49 -9.42 -8.99
N VAL A 42 1.89 -8.29 -8.42
CA VAL A 42 2.72 -8.26 -7.22
C VAL A 42 2.01 -7.45 -6.14
N ILE A 43 1.84 -8.03 -4.97
CA ILE A 43 1.37 -7.32 -3.78
C ILE A 43 2.58 -7.07 -2.88
N PHE A 44 2.80 -5.81 -2.55
CA PHE A 44 3.84 -5.35 -1.65
C PHE A 44 3.18 -4.87 -0.35
N PRO A 45 2.89 -5.79 0.57
CA PRO A 45 2.17 -5.50 1.79
C PRO A 45 3.13 -4.98 2.85
N GLY A 46 2.63 -4.58 4.02
CA GLY A 46 3.50 -4.43 5.15
C GLY A 46 2.86 -3.92 6.41
N GLN A 47 3.47 -4.33 7.49
CA GLN A 47 3.30 -3.79 8.84
C GLN A 47 4.70 -3.77 9.46
N GLY A 48 5.08 -2.67 10.07
CA GLY A 48 6.39 -2.56 10.70
C GLY A 48 6.93 -1.15 10.62
N HIS A 49 8.24 -1.03 10.61
CA HIS A 49 8.98 0.23 10.64
C HIS A 49 9.74 0.43 9.33
N ALA A 50 9.68 1.64 8.74
CA ALA A 50 10.21 1.91 7.40
C ALA A 50 11.70 1.57 7.27
N ARG A 51 12.54 2.00 8.22
CA ARG A 51 13.98 1.71 8.19
C ARG A 51 14.28 0.21 8.17
N THR A 52 13.69 -0.53 9.10
CA THR A 52 13.92 -1.98 9.21
C THR A 52 13.47 -2.72 7.94
N ALA A 53 12.35 -2.27 7.35
CA ALA A 53 11.86 -2.83 6.10
C ALA A 53 12.83 -2.53 4.94
N MET A 54 13.27 -1.27 4.79
CA MET A 54 14.21 -0.88 3.73
C MET A 54 15.59 -1.54 3.88
N ASP A 55 16.08 -1.70 5.11
CA ASP A 55 17.35 -2.39 5.35
C ASP A 55 17.27 -3.84 4.85
N TYR A 56 16.18 -4.57 5.17
CA TYR A 56 15.95 -5.91 4.65
C TYR A 56 15.84 -5.95 3.12
N LEU A 57 15.04 -5.04 2.53
CA LEU A 57 14.86 -5.00 1.08
C LEU A 57 16.18 -4.76 0.35
N ARG A 58 17.03 -3.86 0.86
CA ARG A 58 18.36 -3.56 0.30
C ARG A 58 19.32 -4.71 0.45
N GLU A 59 19.37 -5.35 1.62
CA GLU A 59 20.20 -6.53 1.88
C GLU A 59 19.94 -7.66 0.88
N HIS A 60 18.65 -7.83 0.47
CA HIS A 60 18.22 -8.86 -0.47
C HIS A 60 18.05 -8.33 -1.91
N ASN A 61 18.42 -7.07 -2.20
CA ASN A 61 18.23 -6.39 -3.48
C ASN A 61 16.77 -6.36 -3.97
N LEU A 62 15.81 -6.54 -3.11
CA LEU A 62 14.38 -6.53 -3.43
C LEU A 62 13.87 -5.11 -3.75
N ASP A 63 14.49 -4.07 -3.21
CA ASP A 63 14.20 -2.67 -3.52
C ASP A 63 14.34 -2.39 -5.03
N LYS A 64 15.44 -2.86 -5.65
CA LYS A 64 15.68 -2.74 -7.08
C LYS A 64 14.73 -3.60 -7.90
N VAL A 65 14.51 -4.84 -7.45
CA VAL A 65 13.57 -5.74 -8.12
C VAL A 65 12.18 -5.12 -8.17
N ILE A 66 11.68 -4.59 -7.06
CA ILE A 66 10.36 -3.95 -6.99
C ILE A 66 10.32 -2.71 -7.90
N ALA A 67 11.36 -1.88 -7.89
CA ALA A 67 11.42 -0.67 -8.72
C ALA A 67 11.37 -0.97 -10.23
N ASP A 68 11.91 -2.10 -10.65
CA ASP A 68 12.03 -2.51 -12.06
C ASP A 68 10.80 -3.27 -12.58
N LEU A 69 9.82 -3.62 -11.73
CA LEU A 69 8.63 -4.36 -12.13
C LEU A 69 7.82 -3.60 -13.19
N LYS A 70 7.29 -4.34 -14.16
CA LYS A 70 6.46 -3.80 -15.26
C LYS A 70 4.99 -4.21 -15.15
N GLN A 71 4.72 -5.32 -14.48
CA GLN A 71 3.38 -5.77 -14.13
C GLN A 71 2.79 -4.92 -12.99
N PRO A 72 1.46 -4.94 -12.79
CA PRO A 72 0.83 -4.19 -11.70
C PRO A 72 1.38 -4.58 -10.33
N VAL A 73 1.74 -3.56 -9.56
CA VAL A 73 2.21 -3.64 -8.17
C VAL A 73 1.23 -2.94 -7.26
N LEU A 74 0.83 -3.58 -6.15
CA LEU A 74 -0.03 -3.00 -5.13
C LEU A 74 0.71 -2.87 -3.81
N GLY A 75 1.08 -1.64 -3.42
CA GLY A 75 1.59 -1.32 -2.09
C GLY A 75 0.45 -1.18 -1.07
N ILE A 76 0.54 -1.85 0.08
CA ILE A 76 -0.48 -1.77 1.15
C ILE A 76 0.18 -1.26 2.43
N CYS A 77 -0.41 -0.22 3.04
CA CYS A 77 0.01 0.43 4.27
C CYS A 77 1.47 0.88 4.22
N ILE A 78 2.40 0.25 4.95
CA ILE A 78 3.82 0.60 4.84
C ILE A 78 4.35 0.35 3.43
N GLY A 79 3.79 -0.60 2.67
CA GLY A 79 4.13 -0.80 1.27
C GLY A 79 3.90 0.44 0.40
N GLN A 80 2.83 1.22 0.65
CA GLN A 80 2.66 2.53 0.02
C GLN A 80 3.79 3.48 0.40
N GLN A 81 4.12 3.56 1.68
CA GLN A 81 5.14 4.47 2.20
C GLN A 81 6.53 4.14 1.66
N LEU A 82 6.87 2.85 1.57
CA LEU A 82 8.15 2.39 1.03
C LEU A 82 8.29 2.63 -0.49
N LEU A 83 7.19 2.78 -1.23
CA LEU A 83 7.22 3.19 -2.64
C LEU A 83 7.44 4.70 -2.83
N CYS A 84 7.34 5.51 -1.77
CA CYS A 84 7.64 6.94 -1.80
C CYS A 84 9.15 7.19 -1.84
N GLN A 85 9.57 8.45 -1.90
CA GLN A 85 10.97 8.84 -1.95
C GLN A 85 11.64 8.75 -0.60
N HIS A 86 11.01 9.28 0.45
CA HIS A 86 11.58 9.37 1.79
C HIS A 86 10.48 9.27 2.85
N SER A 87 10.81 8.69 4.00
CA SER A 87 9.93 8.60 5.17
C SER A 87 10.59 9.20 6.40
N GLU A 88 9.84 10.05 7.12
CA GLU A 88 10.26 10.53 8.45
C GLU A 88 10.37 9.38 9.47
N GLU A 89 9.77 8.22 9.19
CA GLU A 89 9.91 7.05 10.05
C GLU A 89 11.33 6.49 9.99
N GLY A 90 12.11 6.81 11.01
CA GLY A 90 13.52 6.42 11.10
C GLY A 90 14.41 7.17 10.12
N ASP A 91 13.98 8.32 9.55
CA ASP A 91 14.74 9.12 8.59
C ASP A 91 15.27 8.22 7.45
N THR A 92 14.35 7.67 6.66
CA THR A 92 14.61 6.56 5.75
C THR A 92 14.37 6.95 4.30
N ASP A 93 15.41 6.85 3.46
CA ASP A 93 15.21 6.86 2.00
C ASP A 93 14.54 5.56 1.58
N CYS A 94 13.52 5.68 0.74
CA CYS A 94 12.69 4.57 0.30
C CYS A 94 12.95 4.22 -1.18
N ILE A 95 12.03 3.51 -1.84
CA ILE A 95 12.24 3.01 -3.22
C ILE A 95 12.18 4.14 -4.25
N GLY A 96 11.37 5.19 -4.02
CA GLY A 96 11.36 6.40 -4.85
C GLY A 96 10.50 6.33 -6.11
N ILE A 97 9.52 5.43 -6.19
CA ILE A 97 8.54 5.39 -7.29
C ILE A 97 7.70 6.67 -7.31
N PHE A 98 7.19 7.06 -6.15
CA PHE A 98 6.46 8.32 -5.95
C PHE A 98 7.43 9.37 -5.38
N PRO A 99 7.68 10.50 -6.09
CA PRO A 99 8.65 11.52 -5.66
C PRO A 99 8.04 12.43 -4.58
N ILE A 100 7.55 11.85 -3.50
CA ILE A 100 6.91 12.52 -2.36
C ILE A 100 7.46 11.98 -1.05
N ASN A 101 7.25 12.74 0.02
CA ASN A 101 7.66 12.35 1.36
C ASN A 101 6.51 11.77 2.17
N VAL A 102 6.86 10.88 3.06
CA VAL A 102 6.00 10.33 4.10
C VAL A 102 6.26 11.11 5.38
N ARG A 103 5.23 11.75 5.93
CA ARG A 103 5.29 12.61 7.10
C ARG A 103 4.63 11.97 8.30
N ARG A 104 5.07 12.34 9.49
CA ARG A 104 4.41 11.94 10.73
C ARG A 104 3.24 12.88 11.03
N PHE A 105 2.08 12.34 11.42
CA PHE A 105 0.99 13.15 11.94
C PHE A 105 1.40 13.94 13.18
N GLN A 106 1.04 15.22 13.22
CA GLN A 106 1.30 16.13 14.31
C GLN A 106 -0.04 16.53 14.95
N PRO A 107 -0.43 15.86 16.07
CA PRO A 107 -1.66 16.21 16.77
C PRO A 107 -1.62 17.66 17.29
N THR A 108 -2.73 18.38 17.13
CA THR A 108 -2.91 19.74 17.64
C THR A 108 -3.82 19.78 18.88
N CYS A 109 -4.48 18.66 19.19
CA CYS A 109 -5.31 18.50 20.38
C CYS A 109 -5.28 17.05 20.88
N HIS A 110 -5.75 16.84 22.12
CA HIS A 110 -5.67 15.54 22.81
C HIS A 110 -6.53 14.45 22.16
N GLU A 111 -7.59 14.82 21.45
CA GLU A 111 -8.53 13.91 20.76
C GLU A 111 -7.90 13.28 19.50
N GLN A 112 -6.92 13.95 18.91
CA GLN A 112 -6.20 13.46 17.74
C GLN A 112 -5.14 12.43 18.16
N LYS A 113 -5.49 11.16 18.07
CA LYS A 113 -4.59 10.06 18.46
C LYS A 113 -3.65 9.67 17.33
N VAL A 114 -2.39 9.44 17.64
CA VAL A 114 -1.40 8.85 16.73
C VAL A 114 -0.87 7.57 17.37
N PRO A 115 -1.04 6.40 16.71
CA PRO A 115 -1.54 6.19 15.35
C PRO A 115 -3.02 6.52 15.16
N ALA A 116 -3.37 7.01 13.95
CA ALA A 116 -4.74 7.03 13.45
C ALA A 116 -5.18 5.58 13.27
N MET A 117 -6.22 5.16 14.01
CA MET A 117 -6.69 3.78 13.98
C MET A 117 -8.21 3.74 13.91
N GLY A 118 -8.75 3.02 12.92
CA GLY A 118 -10.18 2.81 12.77
C GLY A 118 -10.65 2.97 11.33
N TRP A 119 -11.97 3.04 11.18
CA TRP A 119 -12.64 3.24 9.91
C TRP A 119 -12.70 4.72 9.57
N ASN A 120 -12.36 5.06 8.33
CA ASN A 120 -12.47 6.42 7.82
C ASN A 120 -12.86 6.41 6.34
N ALA A 121 -13.45 7.50 5.88
CA ALA A 121 -13.90 7.66 4.51
C ALA A 121 -12.73 7.92 3.55
N ILE A 122 -12.88 7.46 2.31
CA ILE A 122 -12.04 7.85 1.18
C ILE A 122 -12.87 8.59 0.14
N HIS A 123 -12.30 9.61 -0.47
CA HIS A 123 -12.95 10.44 -1.48
C HIS A 123 -11.97 10.82 -2.60
N ASP A 124 -12.44 11.57 -3.61
CA ASP A 124 -11.65 11.92 -4.81
C ASP A 124 -11.10 10.67 -5.51
N LEU A 125 -11.96 9.69 -5.75
CA LEU A 125 -11.61 8.38 -6.28
C LEU A 125 -11.26 8.45 -7.78
N LYS A 126 -9.97 8.37 -8.13
CA LYS A 126 -9.47 8.53 -9.51
C LYS A 126 -8.91 7.26 -10.14
N SER A 127 -8.62 6.22 -9.34
CA SER A 127 -7.98 4.99 -9.82
C SER A 127 -9.00 3.96 -10.32
N PRO A 128 -8.66 3.12 -11.32
CA PRO A 128 -9.46 1.95 -11.69
C PRO A 128 -9.66 0.96 -10.53
N LEU A 129 -8.82 1.02 -9.49
CA LEU A 129 -9.00 0.22 -8.26
C LEU A 129 -10.34 0.52 -7.57
N PHE A 130 -10.88 1.72 -7.74
CA PHE A 130 -12.11 2.17 -7.08
C PHE A 130 -13.37 1.99 -7.94
N LYS A 131 -13.26 1.29 -9.08
CA LYS A 131 -14.42 1.02 -9.95
C LYS A 131 -15.52 0.29 -9.18
N GLY A 132 -16.70 0.91 -9.15
CA GLY A 132 -17.89 0.37 -8.45
C GLY A 132 -17.93 0.69 -6.96
N LEU A 133 -17.05 1.54 -6.45
CA LEU A 133 -17.14 2.16 -5.13
C LEU A 133 -17.84 3.50 -5.21
N ASN A 134 -18.29 3.99 -4.05
CA ASN A 134 -18.87 5.32 -3.90
C ASN A 134 -17.90 6.26 -3.18
N GLU A 135 -18.03 7.57 -3.47
CA GLU A 135 -17.37 8.59 -2.65
C GLU A 135 -17.82 8.45 -1.20
N ASN A 136 -16.87 8.58 -0.29
CA ASN A 136 -17.03 8.41 1.15
C ASN A 136 -17.31 6.97 1.62
N ASP A 137 -17.00 5.95 0.80
CA ASP A 137 -16.94 4.58 1.30
C ASP A 137 -15.85 4.46 2.40
N TYR A 138 -16.16 3.69 3.44
CA TYR A 138 -15.29 3.54 4.60
C TYR A 138 -14.31 2.39 4.43
N VAL A 139 -13.06 2.64 4.80
CA VAL A 139 -11.97 1.65 4.83
C VAL A 139 -11.23 1.70 6.16
N TYR A 140 -10.47 0.67 6.49
CA TYR A 140 -9.78 0.53 7.77
C TYR A 140 -8.34 1.02 7.71
N PHE A 141 -7.99 1.97 8.57
CA PHE A 141 -6.65 2.55 8.72
C PHE A 141 -6.00 2.15 10.05
N VAL A 142 -4.68 2.03 10.05
CA VAL A 142 -3.84 2.02 11.24
C VAL A 142 -2.44 2.52 10.86
N HIS A 143 -2.16 3.82 11.10
CA HIS A 143 -0.89 4.43 10.71
C HIS A 143 -0.57 5.69 11.50
N SER A 144 0.72 5.95 11.70
CA SER A 144 1.24 7.17 12.34
C SER A 144 1.82 8.15 11.34
N TYR A 145 2.09 7.68 10.12
CA TYR A 145 2.70 8.43 9.03
C TYR A 145 1.76 8.42 7.83
N TYR A 146 1.84 9.45 7.00
CA TYR A 146 0.98 9.64 5.83
C TYR A 146 1.78 10.14 4.63
N CYS A 147 1.31 9.85 3.43
CA CYS A 147 1.83 10.38 2.17
C CYS A 147 1.20 11.74 1.88
N GLU A 148 2.01 12.74 1.57
CA GLU A 148 1.53 14.08 1.19
C GLU A 148 0.64 14.01 -0.05
N LEU A 149 -0.29 14.96 -0.21
CA LEU A 149 -1.05 15.11 -1.45
C LEU A 149 -0.12 15.51 -2.61
N CYS A 150 -0.35 14.91 -3.77
CA CYS A 150 0.43 15.16 -4.98
C CYS A 150 -0.36 14.81 -6.25
N ASP A 151 0.26 15.01 -7.41
CA ASP A 151 -0.36 14.69 -8.71
C ASP A 151 -0.67 13.20 -8.89
N TYR A 152 -0.04 12.33 -8.11
CA TYR A 152 -0.25 10.88 -8.11
C TYR A 152 -1.33 10.43 -7.11
N THR A 153 -1.96 11.36 -6.36
CA THR A 153 -3.03 11.02 -5.42
C THR A 153 -4.23 10.46 -6.16
N ALA A 154 -4.54 9.21 -5.85
CA ALA A 154 -5.63 8.43 -6.46
C ALA A 154 -6.88 8.34 -5.59
N ALA A 155 -6.75 8.57 -4.30
CA ALA A 155 -7.82 8.81 -3.34
C ALA A 155 -7.29 9.61 -2.16
N THR A 156 -8.16 10.43 -1.57
CA THR A 156 -7.89 11.27 -0.40
C THR A 156 -8.63 10.74 0.82
N SER A 157 -8.08 10.96 2.00
CA SER A 157 -8.78 10.81 3.28
C SER A 157 -8.33 11.93 4.21
N ASP A 158 -9.16 12.25 5.21
CA ASP A 158 -8.94 13.34 6.15
C ASP A 158 -8.71 12.81 7.55
N TYR A 159 -7.55 13.11 8.13
CA TYR A 159 -7.24 12.91 9.54
C TYR A 159 -6.19 13.93 9.97
N ILE A 160 -6.52 14.82 10.91
CA ILE A 160 -5.70 16.00 11.27
C ILE A 160 -5.56 16.97 10.07
N LEU A 161 -5.24 16.43 8.89
CA LEU A 161 -5.13 17.11 7.62
C LEU A 161 -5.52 16.15 6.47
N PRO A 162 -5.82 16.64 5.26
CA PRO A 162 -6.02 15.79 4.10
C PRO A 162 -4.69 15.17 3.64
N TYR A 163 -4.73 13.88 3.22
CA TYR A 163 -3.55 13.15 2.77
C TYR A 163 -3.89 12.13 1.67
N SER A 164 -2.86 11.62 0.98
CA SER A 164 -3.02 10.57 -0.03
C SER A 164 -3.34 9.23 0.61
N ALA A 165 -4.64 8.89 0.65
CA ALA A 165 -5.09 7.58 1.08
C ALA A 165 -4.71 6.48 0.07
N SER A 166 -4.55 6.86 -1.21
CA SER A 166 -4.07 6.00 -2.29
C SER A 166 -3.24 6.80 -3.29
N LEU A 167 -2.27 6.14 -3.89
CA LEU A 167 -1.39 6.67 -4.94
C LEU A 167 -1.44 5.77 -6.17
N GLN A 168 -1.27 6.36 -7.37
CA GLN A 168 -1.10 5.62 -8.61
C GLN A 168 -0.13 6.34 -9.54
N LYS A 169 0.85 5.59 -10.05
CA LYS A 169 1.78 6.04 -11.09
C LYS A 169 2.18 4.84 -11.94
N ASP A 170 1.96 4.94 -13.25
CA ASP A 170 2.26 3.86 -14.20
C ASP A 170 1.60 2.53 -13.76
N ASN A 171 2.39 1.48 -13.56
CA ASN A 171 1.97 0.17 -13.08
C ASN A 171 1.95 0.04 -11.55
N PHE A 172 2.31 1.10 -10.81
CA PHE A 172 2.30 1.10 -9.36
C PHE A 172 1.01 1.71 -8.80
N PHE A 173 0.34 0.91 -7.99
CA PHE A 173 -0.83 1.26 -7.21
C PHE A 173 -0.48 1.12 -5.73
N ALA A 174 -0.99 2.01 -4.90
CA ALA A 174 -0.71 1.92 -3.47
C ALA A 174 -1.86 2.48 -2.63
N MET A 175 -2.01 1.99 -1.41
CA MET A 175 -3.02 2.46 -0.47
C MET A 175 -2.53 2.41 0.97
N GLN A 176 -2.88 3.44 1.75
CA GLN A 176 -2.52 3.55 3.15
C GLN A 176 -3.39 2.67 4.04
N PHE A 177 -4.62 2.45 3.66
CA PHE A 177 -5.55 1.60 4.37
C PHE A 177 -5.31 0.11 4.08
N HIS A 178 -5.92 -0.74 4.88
CA HIS A 178 -5.84 -2.19 4.78
C HIS A 178 -7.06 -2.75 4.05
N PRO A 179 -7.00 -3.03 2.74
CA PRO A 179 -8.14 -3.59 2.00
C PRO A 179 -8.55 -4.95 2.56
N GLU A 180 -7.60 -5.75 3.07
CA GLU A 180 -7.84 -7.06 3.68
C GLU A 180 -8.64 -6.96 5.00
N LYS A 181 -8.76 -5.76 5.57
CA LYS A 181 -9.55 -5.46 6.79
C LYS A 181 -10.75 -4.56 6.50
N SER A 182 -10.96 -4.14 5.25
CA SER A 182 -11.97 -3.15 4.86
C SER A 182 -13.29 -3.77 4.34
N GLY A 183 -13.60 -5.00 4.73
CA GLY A 183 -14.86 -5.66 4.43
C GLY A 183 -15.15 -5.77 2.93
N LYS A 184 -16.38 -5.44 2.51
CA LYS A 184 -16.82 -5.53 1.11
C LYS A 184 -16.09 -4.51 0.21
N VAL A 185 -15.83 -3.31 0.71
CA VAL A 185 -15.11 -2.24 0.00
C VAL A 185 -13.69 -2.72 -0.32
N GLY A 186 -12.97 -3.20 0.68
CA GLY A 186 -11.62 -3.72 0.49
C GLY A 186 -11.56 -4.95 -0.40
N HIS A 187 -12.54 -5.85 -0.30
CA HIS A 187 -12.64 -7.00 -1.21
C HIS A 187 -12.81 -6.54 -2.67
N LYS A 188 -13.67 -5.55 -2.93
CA LYS A 188 -13.89 -5.00 -4.27
C LYS A 188 -12.63 -4.34 -4.83
N ILE A 189 -11.87 -3.63 -4.01
CA ILE A 189 -10.59 -3.03 -4.41
C ILE A 189 -9.58 -4.10 -4.82
N LEU A 190 -9.44 -5.17 -4.02
CA LEU A 190 -8.53 -6.28 -4.35
C LEU A 190 -9.00 -7.02 -5.61
N GLU A 191 -10.30 -7.24 -5.79
CA GLU A 191 -10.86 -7.81 -7.01
C GLU A 191 -10.53 -6.95 -8.24
N ASN A 192 -10.70 -5.63 -8.13
CA ASN A 192 -10.37 -4.70 -9.20
C ASN A 192 -8.87 -4.74 -9.54
N PHE A 193 -7.97 -4.80 -8.53
CA PHE A 193 -6.53 -4.93 -8.74
C PHE A 193 -6.17 -6.22 -9.50
N ILE A 194 -6.74 -7.34 -9.10
CA ILE A 194 -6.51 -8.63 -9.75
C ILE A 194 -6.96 -8.61 -11.21
N ASN A 195 -8.08 -7.94 -11.50
CA ASN A 195 -8.69 -7.88 -12.83
C ASN A 195 -8.27 -6.66 -13.66
N LEU A 196 -7.23 -5.92 -13.27
CA LEU A 196 -6.71 -4.83 -14.09
C LEU A 196 -6.31 -5.34 -15.48
N ASN A 197 -6.83 -4.68 -16.51
CA ASN A 197 -6.37 -4.87 -17.89
C ASN A 197 -5.18 -3.90 -18.10
N VAL A 198 -3.98 -4.43 -18.13
CA VAL A 198 -2.73 -3.67 -18.35
C VAL A 198 -1.99 -4.30 -19.51
#